data_49ad41c353fc8e5218e1e81e17b6912f
#
_entry.id   49ad41c353fc8e5218e1e81e17b6912f
#
_cell.length_a   1.000
_cell.length_b   1.000
_cell.length_c   1.000
_cell.angle_alpha   90.00
_cell.angle_beta   90.00
_cell.angle_gamma   90.00
#
_symmetry.space_group_name_H-M   'P 1'
#
loop_
_entity.id
_entity.type
_entity.pdbx_description
1 polymer ?
#
loop_
_entity_poly.entity_id
_entity_poly.type
_entity_poly.pdbx_seq_one_letter_code
_entity_poly.pdbx_strand_id
1 'polypeptide(L)'
;MRKEMIGMILAALLAGPVLADGVKVTRIGEPQALFSTAVWAGDTLYVSGILADPDVPADKAKGTAAAWTSDTRTQSVNTLQKIEKILKDQGLSLGDCVQLEAFLAGDPTMGDLMDFPGWNAAYTQFFGTAAQPNKPVRATVQVAHLAAPGALVEVMVTAVKSAK
;
A
#
# COMPACT_ATOMS: atom_id res chain seq x y z
N MET A 1 -28.17 -68.87 -18.38
CA MET A 1 -27.12 -67.84 -18.34
C MET A 1 -27.77 -66.48 -18.63
N ARG A 2 -28.09 -65.70 -17.60
CA ARG A 2 -28.66 -64.34 -17.70
C ARG A 2 -27.48 -63.35 -17.71
N LYS A 3 -27.37 -62.52 -18.76
CA LYS A 3 -26.43 -61.43 -18.87
C LYS A 3 -27.07 -60.20 -18.23
N GLU A 4 -26.54 -59.79 -17.09
CA GLU A 4 -26.86 -58.51 -16.48
C GLU A 4 -26.14 -57.38 -17.26
N MET A 5 -26.92 -56.54 -17.94
CA MET A 5 -26.40 -55.28 -18.51
C MET A 5 -26.42 -54.22 -17.44
N ILE A 6 -25.26 -53.85 -16.95
CA ILE A 6 -25.06 -52.67 -16.04
C ILE A 6 -25.13 -51.42 -16.92
N GLY A 7 -26.23 -50.69 -16.83
CA GLY A 7 -26.38 -49.38 -17.46
C GLY A 7 -25.60 -48.31 -16.69
N MET A 8 -24.55 -47.78 -17.28
CA MET A 8 -23.79 -46.65 -16.76
C MET A 8 -24.57 -45.36 -17.07
N ILE A 9 -25.20 -44.77 -16.05
CA ILE A 9 -25.83 -43.45 -16.17
C ILE A 9 -24.74 -42.38 -16.13
N LEU A 10 -24.44 -41.78 -17.27
CA LEU A 10 -23.53 -40.63 -17.39
C LEU A 10 -24.30 -39.36 -16.95
N ALA A 11 -24.13 -38.92 -15.72
CA ALA A 11 -24.65 -37.64 -15.28
C ALA A 11 -23.86 -36.51 -15.91
N ALA A 12 -24.38 -35.89 -16.96
CA ALA A 12 -23.83 -34.67 -17.51
C ALA A 12 -24.11 -33.50 -16.56
N LEU A 13 -23.09 -33.02 -15.82
CA LEU A 13 -23.16 -31.75 -15.15
C LEU A 13 -23.25 -30.63 -16.17
N LEU A 14 -24.44 -30.06 -16.34
CA LEU A 14 -24.64 -28.82 -17.06
C LEU A 14 -24.08 -27.68 -16.20
N ALA A 15 -22.81 -27.36 -16.35
CA ALA A 15 -22.26 -26.09 -15.87
C ALA A 15 -22.90 -24.97 -16.71
N GLY A 16 -23.91 -24.31 -16.16
CA GLY A 16 -24.45 -23.09 -16.75
C GLY A 16 -23.36 -22.00 -16.82
N PRO A 17 -23.49 -21.00 -17.72
CA PRO A 17 -22.53 -19.91 -17.77
C PRO A 17 -22.52 -19.18 -16.43
N VAL A 18 -21.38 -19.20 -15.73
CA VAL A 18 -21.14 -18.31 -14.60
C VAL A 18 -21.00 -16.91 -15.20
N LEU A 19 -22.06 -16.10 -15.11
CA LEU A 19 -21.97 -14.69 -15.40
C LEU A 19 -21.11 -14.09 -14.30
N ALA A 20 -19.84 -13.81 -14.59
CA ALA A 20 -18.98 -13.07 -13.67
C ALA A 20 -19.51 -11.64 -13.62
N ASP A 21 -20.15 -11.27 -12.51
CA ASP A 21 -20.40 -9.87 -12.23
C ASP A 21 -19.08 -9.11 -12.25
N GLY A 22 -19.07 -7.95 -12.92
CA GLY A 22 -17.84 -7.13 -13.00
C GLY A 22 -17.33 -6.75 -11.62
N VAL A 23 -16.00 -6.62 -11.46
CA VAL A 23 -15.37 -6.23 -10.20
C VAL A 23 -15.88 -4.85 -9.79
N LYS A 24 -16.45 -4.74 -8.57
CA LYS A 24 -16.85 -3.46 -7.99
C LYS A 24 -15.62 -2.60 -7.70
N VAL A 25 -15.61 -1.37 -8.21
CA VAL A 25 -14.54 -0.40 -7.96
C VAL A 25 -15.08 0.76 -7.13
N THR A 26 -14.41 1.08 -6.00
CA THR A 26 -14.74 2.21 -5.13
C THR A 26 -13.51 3.06 -4.90
N ARG A 27 -13.63 4.37 -5.11
CA ARG A 27 -12.54 5.34 -4.94
C ARG A 27 -12.68 6.06 -3.62
N ILE A 28 -11.57 6.22 -2.91
CA ILE A 28 -11.46 6.89 -1.61
C ILE A 28 -10.60 8.14 -1.80
N GLY A 29 -11.06 9.26 -1.32
CA GLY A 29 -10.35 10.55 -1.40
C GLY A 29 -11.32 11.71 -1.42
N GLU A 30 -10.77 12.92 -1.33
CA GLU A 30 -11.55 14.14 -1.42
C GLU A 30 -12.01 14.41 -2.86
N PRO A 31 -13.25 14.86 -3.10
CA PRO A 31 -13.78 15.08 -4.46
C PRO A 31 -12.96 16.06 -5.30
N GLN A 32 -12.22 16.98 -4.66
CA GLN A 32 -11.42 18.00 -5.33
C GLN A 32 -9.94 17.62 -5.45
N ALA A 33 -9.53 16.44 -4.94
CA ALA A 33 -8.16 15.96 -5.05
C ALA A 33 -7.83 15.58 -6.49
N LEU A 34 -6.56 15.73 -6.88
CA LEU A 34 -6.07 15.36 -8.22
C LEU A 34 -6.10 13.85 -8.47
N PHE A 35 -6.06 13.05 -7.39
CA PHE A 35 -6.08 11.59 -7.44
C PHE A 35 -6.74 11.01 -6.19
N SER A 36 -7.14 9.75 -6.26
CA SER A 36 -7.72 9.03 -5.11
C SER A 36 -6.64 8.69 -4.08
N THR A 37 -6.94 8.84 -2.79
CA THR A 37 -6.06 8.35 -1.71
C THR A 37 -5.90 6.84 -1.78
N ALA A 38 -6.99 6.12 -2.09
CA ALA A 38 -6.99 4.69 -2.29
C ALA A 38 -8.12 4.25 -3.22
N VAL A 39 -8.01 3.06 -3.78
CA VAL A 39 -9.03 2.45 -4.65
C VAL A 39 -9.26 1.01 -4.24
N TRP A 40 -10.50 0.66 -3.93
CA TRP A 40 -10.95 -0.72 -3.85
C TRP A 40 -11.27 -1.27 -5.25
N ALA A 41 -10.72 -2.44 -5.57
CA ALA A 41 -11.11 -3.25 -6.72
C ALA A 41 -11.42 -4.67 -6.21
N GLY A 42 -12.70 -4.97 -6.04
CA GLY A 42 -13.14 -6.16 -5.31
C GLY A 42 -12.66 -6.12 -3.86
N ASP A 43 -11.91 -7.14 -3.44
CA ASP A 43 -11.32 -7.27 -2.10
C ASP A 43 -9.90 -6.71 -2.01
N THR A 44 -9.40 -6.07 -3.06
CA THR A 44 -8.05 -5.48 -3.09
C THR A 44 -8.12 -3.97 -2.96
N LEU A 45 -7.37 -3.43 -1.99
CA LEU A 45 -7.17 -1.99 -1.78
C LEU A 45 -5.80 -1.57 -2.30
N TYR A 46 -5.79 -0.64 -3.24
CA TYR A 46 -4.61 0.04 -3.74
C TYR A 46 -4.51 1.40 -3.06
N VAL A 47 -3.42 1.67 -2.35
CA VAL A 47 -3.15 2.96 -1.69
C VAL A 47 -2.15 3.73 -2.54
N SER A 48 -2.44 5.00 -2.83
CA SER A 48 -1.54 5.90 -3.55
C SER A 48 -0.20 6.10 -2.84
N GLY A 49 0.76 6.73 -3.51
CA GLY A 49 2.00 7.18 -2.90
C GLY A 49 1.73 8.12 -1.72
N ILE A 50 2.24 7.76 -0.55
CA ILE A 50 2.11 8.51 0.70
C ILE A 50 3.46 9.04 1.10
N LEU A 51 3.55 10.36 1.28
CA LEU A 51 4.69 11.07 1.86
C LEU A 51 4.47 11.27 3.36
N ALA A 52 5.55 11.48 4.10
CA ALA A 52 5.47 12.04 5.45
C ALA A 52 4.77 13.40 5.44
N ASP A 53 4.18 13.77 6.58
CA ASP A 53 3.77 15.16 6.77
C ASP A 53 5.00 16.06 6.83
N PRO A 54 4.93 17.29 6.34
CA PRO A 54 6.04 18.22 6.44
C PRO A 54 6.32 18.58 7.90
N ASP A 55 7.59 18.69 8.26
CA ASP A 55 8.00 19.16 9.61
C ASP A 55 7.58 20.62 9.83
N VAL A 56 7.57 21.42 8.76
CA VAL A 56 7.03 22.78 8.73
C VAL A 56 5.87 22.82 7.77
N PRO A 57 4.61 22.93 8.26
CA PRO A 57 3.44 23.05 7.38
C PRO A 57 3.48 24.34 6.56
N ALA A 58 2.90 24.30 5.37
CA ALA A 58 2.71 25.50 4.55
C ALA A 58 1.80 26.50 5.28
N ASP A 59 2.18 27.77 5.28
CA ASP A 59 1.36 28.88 5.76
C ASP A 59 1.17 29.91 4.64
N LYS A 60 -0.01 29.82 3.98
CA LYS A 60 -0.34 30.71 2.84
C LYS A 60 -0.41 32.18 3.26
N ALA A 61 -0.81 32.48 4.51
CA ALA A 61 -0.92 33.84 5.00
C ALA A 61 0.47 34.49 5.16
N LYS A 62 1.48 33.70 5.48
CA LYS A 62 2.87 34.12 5.62
C LYS A 62 3.71 33.89 4.37
N GLY A 63 3.16 33.26 3.34
CA GLY A 63 3.90 32.86 2.13
C GLY A 63 4.96 31.78 2.39
N THR A 64 4.83 31.01 3.49
CA THR A 64 5.75 29.94 3.84
C THR A 64 5.38 28.65 3.12
N ALA A 65 6.33 28.06 2.38
CA ALA A 65 6.16 26.75 1.79
C ALA A 65 6.31 25.66 2.85
N ALA A 66 5.68 24.49 2.60
CA ALA A 66 5.92 23.31 3.42
C ALA A 66 7.37 22.87 3.27
N ALA A 67 7.98 22.37 4.37
CA ALA A 67 9.35 21.87 4.36
C ALA A 67 9.47 20.54 5.12
N TRP A 68 10.23 19.63 4.54
CA TRP A 68 10.66 18.36 5.13
C TRP A 68 12.13 18.51 5.51
N THR A 69 12.44 18.44 6.78
CA THR A 69 13.80 18.68 7.34
C THR A 69 14.29 17.49 8.15
N SER A 70 13.41 16.54 8.46
CA SER A 70 13.76 15.33 9.17
C SER A 70 14.45 14.30 8.26
N ASP A 71 15.18 13.39 8.90
CA ASP A 71 15.90 12.31 8.21
C ASP A 71 14.96 11.25 7.59
N THR A 72 15.53 10.39 6.75
CA THR A 72 14.82 9.30 6.08
C THR A 72 14.07 8.40 7.06
N ARG A 73 14.68 8.05 8.22
CA ARG A 73 14.04 7.20 9.24
C ARG A 73 12.79 7.84 9.82
N THR A 74 12.88 9.10 10.20
CA THR A 74 11.76 9.87 10.78
C THR A 74 10.62 10.03 9.78
N GLN A 75 10.93 10.42 8.55
CA GLN A 75 9.94 10.51 7.47
C GLN A 75 9.30 9.15 7.18
N SER A 76 10.08 8.05 7.17
CA SER A 76 9.57 6.69 6.97
C SER A 76 8.58 6.26 8.06
N VAL A 77 8.88 6.54 9.34
CA VAL A 77 7.97 6.24 10.46
C VAL A 77 6.65 6.98 10.28
N ASN A 78 6.70 8.29 9.99
CA ASN A 78 5.48 9.09 9.77
C ASN A 78 4.68 8.58 8.57
N THR A 79 5.33 8.28 7.45
CA THR A 79 4.69 7.72 6.24
C THR A 79 3.97 6.40 6.55
N LEU A 80 4.62 5.46 7.26
CA LEU A 80 4.04 4.16 7.61
C LEU A 80 2.89 4.28 8.61
N GLN A 81 2.94 5.23 9.55
CA GLN A 81 1.82 5.55 10.45
C GLN A 81 0.60 6.09 9.68
N LYS A 82 0.82 6.94 8.68
CA LYS A 82 -0.26 7.43 7.79
C LYS A 82 -0.88 6.29 7.00
N ILE A 83 -0.07 5.39 6.44
CA ILE A 83 -0.57 4.19 5.74
C ILE A 83 -1.37 3.31 6.69
N GLU A 84 -0.87 3.06 7.91
CA GLU A 84 -1.60 2.30 8.92
C GLU A 84 -2.97 2.92 9.22
N LYS A 85 -3.03 4.25 9.35
CA LYS A 85 -4.31 4.96 9.53
C LYS A 85 -5.24 4.78 8.33
N ILE A 86 -4.76 4.94 7.10
CA ILE A 86 -5.57 4.75 5.88
C ILE A 86 -6.15 3.33 5.87
N LEU A 87 -5.34 2.31 6.16
CA LEU A 87 -5.79 0.93 6.22
C LEU A 87 -6.87 0.72 7.30
N LYS A 88 -6.66 1.26 8.51
CA LYS A 88 -7.64 1.20 9.62
C LYS A 88 -8.96 1.85 9.25
N ASP A 89 -8.93 3.00 8.61
CA ASP A 89 -10.14 3.71 8.13
C ASP A 89 -10.92 2.87 7.09
N GLN A 90 -10.25 1.93 6.43
CA GLN A 90 -10.85 1.00 5.46
C GLN A 90 -11.16 -0.40 6.07
N GLY A 91 -11.00 -0.57 7.38
CA GLY A 91 -11.25 -1.83 8.09
C GLY A 91 -10.17 -2.90 7.87
N LEU A 92 -8.98 -2.48 7.47
CA LEU A 92 -7.78 -3.30 7.28
C LEU A 92 -6.70 -2.96 8.33
N SER A 93 -5.63 -3.74 8.28
CA SER A 93 -4.42 -3.56 9.09
C SER A 93 -3.16 -3.66 8.23
N LEU A 94 -2.01 -3.38 8.79
CA LEU A 94 -0.72 -3.64 8.14
C LEU A 94 -0.51 -5.13 7.82
N GLY A 95 -1.15 -6.03 8.57
CA GLY A 95 -1.11 -7.47 8.33
C GLY A 95 -1.79 -7.90 7.03
N ASP A 96 -2.66 -7.05 6.46
CA ASP A 96 -3.38 -7.29 5.21
C ASP A 96 -2.58 -6.79 3.99
N CYS A 97 -1.44 -6.09 4.19
CA CYS A 97 -0.56 -5.65 3.11
C CYS A 97 0.11 -6.85 2.43
N VAL A 98 -0.07 -6.97 1.13
CA VAL A 98 0.55 -8.02 0.30
C VAL A 98 1.72 -7.49 -0.55
N GLN A 99 1.72 -6.19 -0.84
CA GLN A 99 2.80 -5.52 -1.58
C GLN A 99 3.09 -4.15 -0.99
N LEU A 100 4.37 -3.77 -0.98
CA LEU A 100 4.87 -2.46 -0.61
C LEU A 100 5.96 -2.03 -1.59
N GLU A 101 5.85 -0.79 -2.07
CA GLU A 101 6.85 -0.16 -2.93
C GLU A 101 7.31 1.13 -2.24
N ALA A 102 8.62 1.25 -2.01
CA ALA A 102 9.24 2.41 -1.39
C ALA A 102 10.16 3.10 -2.40
N PHE A 103 9.89 4.37 -2.61
CA PHE A 103 10.68 5.28 -3.45
C PHE A 103 11.43 6.21 -2.49
N LEU A 104 12.77 6.13 -2.52
CA LEU A 104 13.63 6.93 -1.66
C LEU A 104 14.37 7.97 -2.50
N ALA A 105 14.26 9.24 -2.14
CA ALA A 105 15.14 10.26 -2.70
C ALA A 105 16.55 10.13 -2.09
N GLY A 106 17.54 10.67 -2.77
CA GLY A 106 18.87 10.79 -2.20
C GLY A 106 18.87 11.73 -1.00
N ASP A 107 19.51 11.30 0.09
CA ASP A 107 19.68 12.10 1.29
C ASP A 107 20.96 12.94 1.16
N PRO A 108 20.89 14.29 1.22
CA PRO A 108 22.07 15.15 1.12
C PRO A 108 23.14 14.84 2.19
N THR A 109 22.72 14.34 3.35
CA THR A 109 23.67 13.97 4.44
C THR A 109 24.41 12.66 4.14
N MET A 110 23.91 11.88 3.18
CA MET A 110 24.47 10.60 2.73
C MET A 110 25.14 10.71 1.35
N GLY A 111 25.45 11.93 0.89
CA GLY A 111 26.06 12.19 -0.41
C GLY A 111 25.11 11.90 -1.59
N ASP A 112 23.85 12.25 -1.41
CA ASP A 112 22.76 12.03 -2.38
C ASP A 112 22.47 10.56 -2.70
N LEU A 113 22.86 9.66 -1.80
CA LEU A 113 22.44 8.27 -1.83
C LEU A 113 21.20 8.07 -0.92
N MET A 114 20.36 7.09 -1.26
CA MET A 114 19.25 6.74 -0.38
C MET A 114 19.76 6.20 0.96
N ASP A 115 19.17 6.63 2.06
CA ASP A 115 19.42 6.06 3.39
C ASP A 115 18.60 4.74 3.54
N PHE A 116 19.10 3.67 2.92
CA PHE A 116 18.50 2.35 3.00
C PHE A 116 18.52 1.76 4.43
N PRO A 117 19.58 1.95 5.26
CA PRO A 117 19.56 1.57 6.66
C PRO A 117 18.46 2.27 7.47
N GLY A 118 18.31 3.59 7.34
CA GLY A 118 17.28 4.37 8.03
C GLY A 118 15.88 3.93 7.64
N TRP A 119 15.62 3.71 6.34
CA TRP A 119 14.37 3.13 5.85
C TRP A 119 14.09 1.76 6.51
N ASN A 120 15.04 0.84 6.50
CA ASN A 120 14.86 -0.49 7.10
C ASN A 120 14.63 -0.42 8.61
N ALA A 121 15.32 0.47 9.32
CA ALA A 121 15.14 0.68 10.76
C ALA A 121 13.72 1.21 11.10
N ALA A 122 13.08 1.95 10.20
CA ALA A 122 11.68 2.33 10.32
C ALA A 122 10.75 1.15 9.96
N TYR A 123 10.95 0.52 8.80
CA TYR A 123 10.12 -0.57 8.30
C TYR A 123 9.96 -1.72 9.31
N THR A 124 11.03 -2.11 9.99
CA THR A 124 11.00 -3.21 10.96
C THR A 124 10.22 -2.90 12.24
N GLN A 125 9.80 -1.66 12.47
CA GLN A 125 8.89 -1.32 13.56
C GLN A 125 7.43 -1.66 13.24
N PHE A 126 7.09 -1.81 11.95
CA PHE A 126 5.72 -2.02 11.47
C PHE A 126 5.48 -3.41 10.91
N PHE A 127 6.49 -4.06 10.32
CA PHE A 127 6.38 -5.34 9.64
C PHE A 127 7.36 -6.37 10.19
N GLY A 128 6.88 -7.60 10.34
CA GLY A 128 7.69 -8.70 10.87
C GLY A 128 7.97 -8.59 12.37
N THR A 129 7.14 -7.85 13.11
CA THR A 129 7.20 -7.75 14.57
C THR A 129 6.46 -8.92 15.23
N ALA A 130 6.64 -9.11 16.53
CA ALA A 130 5.88 -10.12 17.28
C ALA A 130 4.36 -9.84 17.26
N ALA A 131 3.96 -8.56 17.25
CA ALA A 131 2.56 -8.15 17.21
C ALA A 131 1.98 -8.18 15.78
N GLN A 132 2.80 -7.95 14.76
CA GLN A 132 2.43 -7.96 13.35
C GLN A 132 3.50 -8.73 12.54
N PRO A 133 3.41 -10.08 12.46
CA PRO A 133 4.45 -10.93 11.86
C PRO A 133 4.45 -10.95 10.32
N ASN A 134 3.34 -10.56 9.68
CA ASN A 134 3.21 -10.61 8.24
C ASN A 134 4.13 -9.59 7.56
N LYS A 135 4.65 -9.97 6.40
CA LYS A 135 5.51 -9.12 5.58
C LYS A 135 4.99 -9.10 4.15
N PRO A 136 4.76 -7.92 3.54
CA PRO A 136 4.44 -7.83 2.12
C PRO A 136 5.66 -8.20 1.27
N VAL A 137 5.44 -8.57 0.00
CA VAL A 137 6.53 -8.48 -0.98
C VAL A 137 6.92 -7.01 -1.11
N ARG A 138 8.24 -6.71 -1.26
CA ARG A 138 8.72 -5.33 -1.18
C ARG A 138 9.73 -5.03 -2.28
N ALA A 139 9.53 -3.88 -2.96
CA ALA A 139 10.57 -3.20 -3.71
C ALA A 139 11.01 -1.94 -2.97
N THR A 140 12.30 -1.60 -3.02
CA THR A 140 12.84 -0.34 -2.52
C THR A 140 13.87 0.15 -3.53
N VAL A 141 13.64 1.36 -4.07
CA VAL A 141 14.48 1.94 -5.11
C VAL A 141 14.81 3.39 -4.79
N GLN A 142 16.00 3.83 -5.21
CA GLN A 142 16.30 5.25 -5.22
C GLN A 142 15.71 5.90 -6.46
N VAL A 143 15.11 7.07 -6.27
CA VAL A 143 14.64 7.96 -7.35
C VAL A 143 15.43 9.25 -7.33
N ALA A 144 15.41 9.98 -8.44
CA ALA A 144 16.13 11.24 -8.54
C ALA A 144 15.62 12.28 -7.51
N HIS A 145 14.31 12.40 -7.37
CA HIS A 145 13.62 13.23 -6.36
C HIS A 145 12.16 12.82 -6.28
N LEU A 146 11.49 13.24 -5.22
CA LEU A 146 10.05 13.11 -5.04
C LEU A 146 9.34 14.41 -5.41
N ALA A 147 8.01 14.37 -5.51
CA ALA A 147 7.21 15.52 -5.93
C ALA A 147 7.28 16.69 -4.94
N ALA A 148 7.51 16.41 -3.64
CA ALA A 148 7.67 17.42 -2.61
C ALA A 148 9.18 17.67 -2.33
N PRO A 149 9.69 18.89 -2.51
CA PRO A 149 11.09 19.20 -2.21
C PRO A 149 11.42 18.92 -0.73
N GLY A 150 12.49 18.15 -0.49
CA GLY A 150 12.91 17.74 0.85
C GLY A 150 12.25 16.45 1.36
N ALA A 151 11.22 15.95 0.70
CA ALA A 151 10.71 14.62 0.99
C ALA A 151 11.73 13.56 0.57
N LEU A 152 12.03 12.63 1.48
CA LEU A 152 13.02 11.56 1.27
C LEU A 152 12.36 10.19 1.04
N VAL A 153 11.08 10.05 1.36
CA VAL A 153 10.37 8.75 1.32
C VAL A 153 8.96 8.93 0.78
N GLU A 154 8.61 8.09 -0.19
CA GLU A 154 7.25 7.86 -0.66
C GLU A 154 6.96 6.37 -0.66
N VAL A 155 5.79 5.95 -0.17
CA VAL A 155 5.43 4.54 -0.06
C VAL A 155 4.04 4.30 -0.65
N MET A 156 3.93 3.29 -1.50
CA MET A 156 2.67 2.71 -1.96
C MET A 156 2.46 1.34 -1.34
N VAL A 157 1.20 0.97 -1.09
CA VAL A 157 0.87 -0.39 -0.65
C VAL A 157 -0.34 -0.93 -1.39
N THR A 158 -0.35 -2.25 -1.56
CA THR A 158 -1.53 -3.03 -1.92
C THR A 158 -1.89 -3.92 -0.74
N ALA A 159 -3.15 -3.87 -0.33
CA ALA A 159 -3.67 -4.70 0.74
C ALA A 159 -4.88 -5.53 0.25
N VAL A 160 -5.08 -6.71 0.81
CA VAL A 160 -6.18 -7.61 0.43
C VAL A 160 -7.00 -7.94 1.66
N LYS A 161 -8.31 -7.78 1.53
CA LYS A 161 -9.26 -8.20 2.57
C LYS A 161 -9.36 -9.71 2.57
N SER A 162 -8.78 -10.35 3.59
CA SER A 162 -8.88 -11.80 3.76
C SER A 162 -10.32 -12.23 4.08
N ALA A 163 -10.77 -13.32 3.49
CA ALA A 163 -11.98 -13.98 3.93
C ALA A 163 -11.79 -14.43 5.40
N LYS A 164 -12.78 -14.12 6.24
CA LYS A 164 -12.81 -14.59 7.64
C LYS A 164 -13.38 -15.99 7.71
#